data_f67aa066b7d787b8d67c267859a25d38
#
_entry.id   f67aa066b7d787b8d67c267859a25d38
#
_cell.length_a   1.000
_cell.length_b   1.000
_cell.length_c   1.000
_cell.angle_alpha   90.00
_cell.angle_beta   90.00
_cell.angle_gamma   90.00
#
_symmetry.space_group_name_H-M   'P 1'
#
loop_
_entity.id
_entity.type
_entity.pdbx_description
1 polymer ?
#
loop_
_entity_poly.entity_id
_entity_poly.type
_entity_poly.pdbx_seq_one_letter_code
_entity_poly.pdbx_strand_id
1 'polypeptide(L)'
;DSERKVAFVFCQGGKDVTKEDYIYQGIKDCNAASLLFQGPNACKEGCLHMGSCMAVCPVKAISYDENGDVKVDKEKCVGCGACTKVCPNGVIKLVPYSAEYLVACNNHEAGGKAKKNCLKACIGCKMCVLKVENSPFTVDKFLSVNDYSKDQSACPLAAEKCPQKCIVRR
;
A
#
# COMPACT_ATOMS: atom_id res chain seq x y z
N ASP A 1 -1.16 -21.85 17.54
CA ASP A 1 -1.47 -21.74 16.11
C ASP A 1 -1.21 -20.30 15.65
N SER A 2 -0.15 -20.10 14.89
CA SER A 2 0.10 -18.78 14.31
C SER A 2 -0.89 -18.54 13.19
N GLU A 3 -1.61 -17.43 13.24
CA GLU A 3 -2.52 -17.02 12.17
C GLU A 3 -1.78 -16.95 10.81
N ARG A 4 -2.41 -17.49 9.75
CA ARG A 4 -1.89 -17.41 8.39
C ARG A 4 -1.68 -15.94 8.00
N LYS A 5 -0.51 -15.63 7.48
CA LYS A 5 -0.18 -14.30 6.95
C LYS A 5 -0.08 -14.34 5.44
N VAL A 6 -0.44 -13.24 4.81
CA VAL A 6 -0.36 -13.07 3.35
C VAL A 6 0.18 -11.68 3.04
N ALA A 7 0.80 -11.51 1.88
CA ALA A 7 1.29 -10.23 1.43
C ALA A 7 0.14 -9.29 1.02
N PHE A 8 0.34 -8.00 1.23
CA PHE A 8 -0.53 -6.94 0.74
C PHE A 8 0.32 -5.78 0.21
N VAL A 9 -0.09 -5.18 -0.90
CA VAL A 9 0.57 -4.02 -1.49
C VAL A 9 -0.09 -2.76 -0.95
N PHE A 10 0.63 -2.02 -0.10
CA PHE A 10 0.16 -0.80 0.55
C PHE A 10 0.30 0.43 -0.36
N CYS A 11 -0.32 0.39 -1.54
CA CYS A 11 -0.33 1.49 -2.49
C CYS A 11 -1.52 1.36 -3.44
N GLN A 12 -2.23 2.46 -3.68
CA GLN A 12 -3.27 2.60 -4.71
C GLN A 12 -2.81 3.55 -5.82
N GLY A 13 -1.55 3.99 -5.78
CA GLY A 13 -0.95 4.84 -6.81
C GLY A 13 -0.80 4.09 -8.12
N GLY A 14 -0.57 4.82 -9.17
CA GLY A 14 -0.39 4.29 -10.51
C GLY A 14 -0.62 5.36 -11.55
N LYS A 15 -0.82 4.95 -12.79
CA LYS A 15 -1.09 5.84 -13.91
C LYS A 15 -2.30 6.72 -13.60
N ASP A 16 -2.18 8.01 -13.86
CA ASP A 16 -3.22 9.04 -13.64
C ASP A 16 -3.60 9.28 -12.16
N VAL A 17 -2.96 8.60 -11.22
CA VAL A 17 -3.17 8.75 -9.78
C VAL A 17 -1.95 9.35 -9.09
N THR A 18 -0.76 8.82 -9.37
CA THR A 18 0.50 9.31 -8.82
C THR A 18 1.21 10.20 -9.84
N LYS A 19 1.64 11.38 -9.41
CA LYS A 19 2.46 12.28 -10.23
C LYS A 19 3.82 11.66 -10.50
N GLU A 20 4.29 11.77 -11.74
CA GLU A 20 5.65 11.40 -12.13
C GLU A 20 6.54 12.64 -12.23
N ASP A 21 7.77 12.54 -11.73
CA ASP A 21 8.78 13.60 -11.82
C ASP A 21 9.53 13.56 -13.15
N TYR A 22 9.66 12.36 -13.74
CA TYR A 22 10.30 12.14 -15.04
C TYR A 22 9.81 10.83 -15.67
N ILE A 23 10.05 10.65 -16.97
CA ILE A 23 9.76 9.42 -17.69
C ILE A 23 10.94 8.46 -17.54
N TYR A 24 10.73 7.30 -16.94
CA TYR A 24 11.74 6.27 -16.79
C TYR A 24 11.81 5.41 -18.06
N GLN A 25 13.00 5.29 -18.64
CA GLN A 25 13.27 4.50 -19.86
C GLN A 25 14.39 3.47 -19.65
N GLY A 26 14.49 2.93 -18.47
CA GLY A 26 15.50 1.93 -18.12
C GLY A 26 14.98 0.51 -18.05
N ILE A 27 15.75 -0.34 -17.40
CA ILE A 27 15.40 -1.74 -17.13
C ILE A 27 14.10 -1.82 -16.31
N LYS A 28 13.18 -2.67 -16.73
CA LYS A 28 11.91 -2.91 -16.04
C LYS A 28 12.14 -3.73 -14.76
N ASP A 29 12.71 -3.08 -13.77
CA ASP A 29 13.03 -3.63 -12.47
C ASP A 29 12.92 -2.52 -11.41
N CYS A 30 12.24 -2.80 -10.28
CA CYS A 30 12.01 -1.79 -9.25
C CYS A 30 13.31 -1.33 -8.59
N ASN A 31 14.26 -2.23 -8.37
CA ASN A 31 15.53 -1.88 -7.76
C ASN A 31 16.38 -1.03 -8.69
N ALA A 32 16.44 -1.37 -9.98
CA ALA A 32 17.12 -0.58 -10.99
C ALA A 32 16.53 0.84 -11.10
N ALA A 33 15.21 0.95 -11.15
CA ALA A 33 14.51 2.24 -11.21
C ALA A 33 14.74 3.08 -9.94
N SER A 34 14.79 2.45 -8.77
CA SER A 34 14.99 3.15 -7.50
C SER A 34 16.36 3.81 -7.36
N LEU A 35 17.36 3.33 -8.12
CA LEU A 35 18.71 3.91 -8.14
C LEU A 35 18.74 5.30 -8.79
N LEU A 36 17.77 5.61 -9.65
CA LEU A 36 17.67 6.90 -10.30
C LEU A 36 16.67 7.79 -9.54
N PHE A 37 17.18 8.67 -8.68
CA PHE A 37 16.39 9.59 -7.86
C PHE A 37 15.24 8.93 -7.08
N GLN A 38 15.44 7.72 -6.58
CA GLN A 38 14.43 6.91 -5.86
C GLN A 38 13.20 6.56 -6.72
N GLY A 39 13.35 6.52 -8.04
CA GLY A 39 12.29 6.20 -8.97
C GLY A 39 11.55 7.41 -9.55
N PRO A 40 10.78 7.20 -10.63
CA PRO A 40 10.13 8.28 -11.38
C PRO A 40 8.95 8.93 -10.67
N ASN A 41 8.35 8.26 -9.68
CA ASN A 41 7.17 8.76 -8.99
C ASN A 41 7.51 9.91 -8.02
N ALA A 42 6.65 10.90 -7.93
CA ALA A 42 6.75 11.96 -6.93
C ALA A 42 6.59 11.40 -5.51
N CYS A 43 5.74 10.39 -5.32
CA CYS A 43 5.68 9.61 -4.07
C CYS A 43 6.85 8.62 -4.01
N LYS A 44 7.84 8.89 -3.16
CA LYS A 44 9.04 8.04 -3.03
C LYS A 44 8.83 6.79 -2.17
N GLU A 45 7.68 6.66 -1.54
CA GLU A 45 7.31 5.53 -0.69
C GLU A 45 6.26 4.60 -1.33
N GLY A 46 5.85 4.89 -2.57
CA GLY A 46 4.84 4.15 -3.31
C GLY A 46 5.42 3.02 -4.20
N CYS A 47 4.53 2.26 -4.79
CA CYS A 47 4.87 1.19 -5.73
C CYS A 47 5.41 1.78 -7.05
N LEU A 48 6.49 1.20 -7.56
CA LEU A 48 7.09 1.58 -8.86
C LEU A 48 6.46 0.84 -10.05
N HIS A 49 5.60 -0.13 -9.81
CA HIS A 49 4.84 -0.89 -10.83
C HIS A 49 5.72 -1.62 -11.87
N MET A 50 6.96 -1.99 -11.53
CA MET A 50 7.88 -2.67 -12.45
C MET A 50 8.01 -4.18 -12.25
N GLY A 51 7.28 -4.74 -11.29
CA GLY A 51 7.07 -6.18 -11.17
C GLY A 51 8.20 -7.00 -10.56
N SER A 52 9.18 -6.42 -9.87
CA SER A 52 10.22 -7.18 -9.18
C SER A 52 9.66 -8.19 -8.16
N CYS A 53 8.55 -7.82 -7.49
CA CYS A 53 7.86 -8.70 -6.55
C CYS A 53 7.20 -9.92 -7.24
N MET A 54 6.73 -9.74 -8.48
CA MET A 54 6.14 -10.83 -9.27
C MET A 54 7.20 -11.85 -9.67
N ALA A 55 8.39 -11.37 -10.06
CA ALA A 55 9.49 -12.22 -10.50
C ALA A 55 9.99 -13.18 -9.40
N VAL A 56 9.91 -12.76 -8.13
CA VAL A 56 10.39 -13.58 -7.00
C VAL A 56 9.28 -14.40 -6.32
N CYS A 57 8.03 -14.24 -6.72
CA CYS A 57 6.92 -14.95 -6.09
C CYS A 57 6.89 -16.42 -6.52
N PRO A 58 7.16 -17.39 -5.59
CA PRO A 58 7.27 -18.80 -5.95
C PRO A 58 5.93 -19.43 -6.36
N VAL A 59 4.82 -18.85 -5.89
CA VAL A 59 3.45 -19.33 -6.16
C VAL A 59 2.69 -18.46 -7.17
N LYS A 60 3.35 -17.48 -7.76
CA LYS A 60 2.76 -16.54 -8.74
C LYS A 60 1.45 -15.89 -8.24
N ALA A 61 1.44 -15.50 -6.97
CA ALA A 61 0.29 -14.87 -6.32
C ALA A 61 0.16 -13.38 -6.62
N ILE A 62 1.16 -12.76 -7.26
CA ILE A 62 1.22 -11.32 -7.52
C ILE A 62 1.07 -11.09 -9.03
N SER A 63 0.16 -10.19 -9.39
CA SER A 63 -0.11 -9.83 -10.79
C SER A 63 -0.54 -8.38 -10.92
N TYR A 64 -0.55 -7.86 -12.13
CA TYR A 64 -1.23 -6.60 -12.45
C TYR A 64 -2.73 -6.85 -12.58
N ASP A 65 -3.53 -5.92 -12.07
CA ASP A 65 -4.95 -5.89 -12.36
C ASP A 65 -5.22 -5.18 -13.71
N GLU A 66 -6.50 -5.03 -14.06
CA GLU A 66 -6.93 -4.37 -15.30
C GLU A 66 -6.52 -2.89 -15.42
N ASN A 67 -6.22 -2.25 -14.31
CA ASN A 67 -5.73 -0.87 -14.25
C ASN A 67 -4.19 -0.78 -14.27
N GLY A 68 -3.49 -1.91 -14.26
CA GLY A 68 -2.04 -1.98 -14.16
C GLY A 68 -1.51 -1.85 -12.74
N ASP A 69 -2.37 -1.93 -11.73
CA ASP A 69 -1.97 -1.92 -10.32
C ASP A 69 -1.52 -3.30 -9.87
N VAL A 70 -0.52 -3.34 -8.99
CA VAL A 70 0.02 -4.60 -8.45
C VAL A 70 -0.90 -5.10 -7.34
N LYS A 71 -1.41 -6.32 -7.51
CA LYS A 71 -2.31 -6.99 -6.56
C LYS A 71 -1.78 -8.36 -6.15
N VAL A 72 -2.10 -8.75 -4.93
CA VAL A 72 -1.79 -10.07 -4.37
C VAL A 72 -3.07 -10.89 -4.25
N ASP A 73 -3.07 -12.07 -4.87
CA ASP A 73 -4.10 -13.08 -4.63
C ASP A 73 -3.82 -13.77 -3.28
N LYS A 74 -4.63 -13.41 -2.28
CA LYS A 74 -4.45 -13.91 -0.90
C LYS A 74 -4.68 -15.43 -0.78
N GLU A 75 -5.44 -16.03 -1.70
CA GLU A 75 -5.70 -17.47 -1.70
C GLU A 75 -4.46 -18.25 -2.14
N LYS A 76 -3.72 -17.73 -3.12
CA LYS A 76 -2.46 -18.31 -3.60
C LYS A 76 -1.27 -17.99 -2.70
N CYS A 77 -1.29 -16.83 -2.03
CA CYS A 77 -0.16 -16.38 -1.23
C CYS A 77 0.08 -17.29 -0.02
N VAL A 78 1.33 -17.74 0.12
CA VAL A 78 1.78 -18.60 1.23
C VAL A 78 2.52 -17.84 2.34
N GLY A 79 2.63 -16.51 2.24
CA GLY A 79 3.26 -15.69 3.27
C GLY A 79 4.77 -15.85 3.40
N CYS A 80 5.46 -16.29 2.36
CA CYS A 80 6.91 -16.54 2.40
C CYS A 80 7.78 -15.29 2.58
N GLY A 81 7.25 -14.11 2.30
CA GLY A 81 7.96 -12.83 2.48
C GLY A 81 9.00 -12.48 1.42
N ALA A 82 9.17 -13.28 0.35
CA ALA A 82 10.14 -12.98 -0.71
C ALA A 82 9.89 -11.60 -1.35
N CYS A 83 8.64 -11.26 -1.62
CA CYS A 83 8.24 -9.98 -2.19
C CYS A 83 8.54 -8.79 -1.28
N THR A 84 8.47 -8.96 0.03
CA THR A 84 8.78 -7.90 1.01
C THR A 84 10.27 -7.55 1.01
N LYS A 85 11.13 -8.53 0.74
CA LYS A 85 12.58 -8.36 0.70
C LYS A 85 13.08 -7.68 -0.57
N VAL A 86 12.39 -7.91 -1.69
CA VAL A 86 12.81 -7.36 -2.99
C VAL A 86 12.27 -5.96 -3.25
N CYS A 87 11.21 -5.54 -2.55
CA CYS A 87 10.60 -4.23 -2.77
C CYS A 87 11.48 -3.10 -2.22
N PRO A 88 12.03 -2.21 -3.07
CA PRO A 88 12.94 -1.14 -2.62
C PRO A 88 12.25 -0.09 -1.75
N ASN A 89 10.95 0.14 -1.94
CA ASN A 89 10.18 1.15 -1.20
C ASN A 89 9.41 0.57 -0.01
N GLY A 90 9.50 -0.74 0.23
CA GLY A 90 8.85 -1.39 1.36
C GLY A 90 7.31 -1.30 1.35
N VAL A 91 6.69 -1.23 0.17
CA VAL A 91 5.22 -1.12 0.05
C VAL A 91 4.50 -2.44 0.28
N ILE A 92 5.20 -3.56 0.30
CA ILE A 92 4.62 -4.88 0.51
C ILE A 92 4.92 -5.33 1.94
N LYS A 93 3.88 -5.69 2.67
CA LYS A 93 3.99 -6.19 4.05
C LYS A 93 3.13 -7.43 4.22
N LEU A 94 3.51 -8.29 5.15
CA LEU A 94 2.69 -9.43 5.55
C LEU A 94 1.64 -8.97 6.55
N VAL A 95 0.39 -9.31 6.28
CA VAL A 95 -0.77 -9.01 7.11
C VAL A 95 -1.54 -10.29 7.44
N PRO A 96 -2.36 -10.32 8.51
CA PRO A 96 -3.20 -11.46 8.79
C PRO A 96 -4.11 -11.79 7.59
N TYR A 97 -4.28 -13.06 7.30
CA TYR A 97 -5.20 -13.51 6.24
C TYR A 97 -6.63 -13.01 6.47
N SER A 98 -7.05 -12.95 7.73
CA SER A 98 -8.36 -12.45 8.17
C SER A 98 -8.57 -10.94 8.00
N ALA A 99 -7.50 -10.16 7.79
CA ALA A 99 -7.61 -8.71 7.64
C ALA A 99 -8.44 -8.33 6.41
N GLU A 100 -9.62 -7.72 6.63
CA GLU A 100 -10.52 -7.25 5.56
C GLU A 100 -10.26 -5.80 5.14
N TYR A 101 -9.97 -4.93 6.12
CA TYR A 101 -9.79 -3.50 5.88
C TYR A 101 -8.34 -3.09 6.10
N LEU A 102 -7.74 -2.49 5.10
CA LEU A 102 -6.34 -2.11 5.09
C LEU A 102 -6.20 -0.67 4.58
N VAL A 103 -5.21 0.04 5.13
CA VAL A 103 -4.83 1.36 4.62
C VAL A 103 -3.89 1.17 3.43
N ALA A 104 -4.39 1.32 2.22
CA ALA A 104 -3.64 1.10 0.99
C ALA A 104 -2.78 2.33 0.62
N CYS A 105 -1.91 2.72 1.52
CA CYS A 105 -0.92 3.79 1.36
C CYS A 105 0.30 3.53 2.25
N ASN A 106 1.46 3.97 1.80
CA ASN A 106 2.73 3.83 2.52
C ASN A 106 3.47 5.18 2.67
N ASN A 107 2.82 6.30 2.31
CA ASN A 107 3.42 7.62 2.31
C ASN A 107 3.33 8.29 3.68
N HIS A 108 4.46 8.79 4.19
CA HIS A 108 4.59 9.50 5.46
C HIS A 108 4.80 11.02 5.31
N GLU A 109 4.55 11.56 4.11
CA GLU A 109 4.65 13.01 3.89
C GLU A 109 3.45 13.74 4.49
N ALA A 110 3.66 15.00 4.88
CA ALA A 110 2.58 15.88 5.33
C ALA A 110 1.45 15.95 4.30
N GLY A 111 0.20 15.99 4.77
CA GLY A 111 -0.99 15.79 3.97
C GLY A 111 -1.09 16.63 2.71
N GLY A 112 -0.69 17.91 2.75
CA GLY A 112 -0.67 18.79 1.59
C GLY A 112 0.30 18.33 0.50
N LYS A 113 1.48 17.83 0.88
CA LYS A 113 2.49 17.29 -0.04
C LYS A 113 2.05 15.94 -0.58
N ALA A 114 1.59 15.05 0.30
CA ALA A 114 1.09 13.74 -0.08
C ALA A 114 -0.03 13.84 -1.14
N LYS A 115 -1.00 14.75 -0.94
CA LYS A 115 -2.10 14.98 -1.87
C LYS A 115 -1.65 15.53 -3.23
N LYS A 116 -0.58 16.36 -3.26
CA LYS A 116 0.00 16.85 -4.53
C LYS A 116 0.67 15.74 -5.31
N ASN A 117 1.26 14.77 -4.63
CA ASN A 117 2.02 13.68 -5.24
C ASN A 117 1.16 12.50 -5.67
N CYS A 118 0.03 12.26 -4.97
CA CYS A 118 -0.87 11.14 -5.25
C CYS A 118 -2.31 11.48 -4.87
N LEU A 119 -3.25 11.27 -5.78
CA LEU A 119 -4.66 11.56 -5.56
C LEU A 119 -5.33 10.65 -4.52
N LYS A 120 -4.75 9.48 -4.27
CA LYS A 120 -5.25 8.49 -3.29
C LYS A 120 -4.34 8.35 -2.06
N ALA A 121 -3.46 9.31 -1.81
CA ALA A 121 -2.57 9.26 -0.66
C ALA A 121 -3.33 9.47 0.66
N CYS A 122 -2.91 8.78 1.70
CA CYS A 122 -3.29 9.13 3.06
C CYS A 122 -2.70 10.49 3.42
N ILE A 123 -3.53 11.40 3.90
CA ILE A 123 -3.12 12.77 4.25
C ILE A 123 -2.93 12.97 5.77
N GLY A 124 -3.02 11.90 6.55
CA GLY A 124 -2.85 11.96 8.00
C GLY A 124 -3.92 12.80 8.73
N CYS A 125 -5.10 12.94 8.14
CA CYS A 125 -6.17 13.82 8.66
C CYS A 125 -6.82 13.33 9.96
N LYS A 126 -6.53 12.09 10.39
CA LYS A 126 -7.07 11.44 11.60
C LYS A 126 -8.59 11.26 11.62
N MET A 127 -9.29 11.43 10.50
CA MET A 127 -10.75 11.24 10.44
C MET A 127 -11.16 9.80 10.81
N CYS A 128 -10.38 8.81 10.39
CA CYS A 128 -10.58 7.39 10.74
C CYS A 128 -10.40 7.09 12.24
N VAL A 129 -9.77 7.99 12.99
CA VAL A 129 -9.56 7.87 14.44
C VAL A 129 -10.56 8.74 15.21
N LEU A 130 -10.63 10.03 14.91
CA LEU A 130 -11.38 11.01 15.67
C LEU A 130 -12.90 10.98 15.43
N LYS A 131 -13.35 10.51 14.28
CA LYS A 131 -14.76 10.45 13.89
C LYS A 131 -15.36 9.03 13.95
N VAL A 132 -14.61 8.09 14.52
CA VAL A 132 -15.00 6.69 14.62
C VAL A 132 -14.75 6.21 16.04
N GLU A 133 -15.83 5.88 16.75
CA GLU A 133 -15.73 5.33 18.09
C GLU A 133 -15.11 3.93 18.04
N ASN A 134 -14.28 3.61 19.03
CA ASN A 134 -13.54 2.34 19.12
C ASN A 134 -12.74 1.98 17.86
N SER A 135 -12.20 2.99 17.18
CA SER A 135 -11.43 2.79 15.95
C SER A 135 -10.16 1.97 16.19
N PRO A 136 -9.90 0.93 15.36
CA PRO A 136 -8.65 0.19 15.42
C PRO A 136 -7.49 0.95 14.73
N PHE A 137 -7.76 2.08 14.08
CA PHE A 137 -6.75 2.86 13.37
C PHE A 137 -6.00 3.81 14.30
N THR A 138 -4.73 4.02 13.98
CA THR A 138 -3.88 5.05 14.57
C THR A 138 -3.18 5.79 13.43
N VAL A 139 -2.73 7.03 13.68
CA VAL A 139 -1.97 7.80 12.68
C VAL A 139 -0.58 8.06 13.24
N ASP A 140 0.43 7.54 12.55
CA ASP A 140 1.84 7.73 12.84
C ASP A 140 2.53 8.36 11.62
N LYS A 141 3.32 9.42 11.83
CA LYS A 141 4.06 10.12 10.76
C LYS A 141 3.18 10.37 9.52
N PHE A 142 2.01 10.95 9.71
CA PHE A 142 1.01 11.28 8.67
C PHE A 142 0.39 10.10 7.93
N LEU A 143 0.64 8.86 8.34
CA LEU A 143 0.05 7.65 7.75
C LEU A 143 -0.85 6.95 8.76
N SER A 144 -2.06 6.62 8.34
CA SER A 144 -2.97 5.77 9.11
C SER A 144 -2.53 4.32 9.04
N VAL A 145 -2.63 3.62 10.17
CA VAL A 145 -2.30 2.21 10.31
C VAL A 145 -3.44 1.50 11.03
N ASN A 146 -3.84 0.33 10.54
CA ASN A 146 -4.80 -0.53 11.21
C ASN A 146 -4.08 -1.48 12.17
N ASP A 147 -4.55 -1.52 13.42
CA ASP A 147 -4.13 -2.51 14.40
C ASP A 147 -5.07 -3.73 14.34
N TYR A 148 -4.63 -4.78 13.67
CA TYR A 148 -5.43 -5.98 13.43
C TYR A 148 -5.71 -6.81 14.70
N SER A 149 -5.05 -6.51 15.82
CA SER A 149 -5.32 -7.14 17.13
C SER A 149 -6.56 -6.58 17.83
N LYS A 150 -7.03 -5.41 17.40
CA LYS A 150 -8.21 -4.75 17.94
C LYS A 150 -9.49 -5.20 17.25
N ASP A 151 -10.64 -4.89 17.86
CA ASP A 151 -11.95 -5.08 17.23
C ASP A 151 -12.03 -4.32 15.90
N GLN A 152 -12.36 -5.02 14.83
CA GLN A 152 -12.43 -4.48 13.46
C GLN A 152 -13.85 -4.04 13.07
N SER A 153 -14.81 -4.11 13.96
CA SER A 153 -16.22 -3.76 13.67
C SER A 153 -16.43 -2.31 13.21
N ALA A 154 -15.55 -1.41 13.63
CA ALA A 154 -15.57 0.01 13.24
C ALA A 154 -14.91 0.32 11.89
N CYS A 155 -14.26 -0.66 11.24
CA CYS A 155 -13.54 -0.46 9.98
C CYS A 155 -14.42 0.04 8.81
N PRO A 156 -15.65 -0.48 8.60
CA PRO A 156 -16.51 0.02 7.53
C PRO A 156 -16.80 1.52 7.66
N LEU A 157 -17.09 1.98 8.87
CA LEU A 157 -17.33 3.39 9.14
C LEU A 157 -16.06 4.23 8.93
N ALA A 158 -14.90 3.74 9.36
CA ALA A 158 -13.63 4.41 9.13
C ALA A 158 -13.31 4.56 7.63
N ALA A 159 -13.59 3.54 6.84
CA ALA A 159 -13.43 3.58 5.39
C ALA A 159 -14.38 4.61 4.73
N GLU A 160 -15.63 4.69 5.21
CA GLU A 160 -16.60 5.68 4.76
C GLU A 160 -16.14 7.12 5.07
N LYS A 161 -15.64 7.36 6.28
CA LYS A 161 -15.18 8.67 6.74
C LYS A 161 -13.85 9.11 6.14
N CYS A 162 -13.12 8.22 5.49
CA CYS A 162 -11.84 8.56 4.86
C CYS A 162 -12.03 9.44 3.62
N PRO A 163 -11.58 10.71 3.61
CA PRO A 163 -11.80 11.62 2.48
C PRO A 163 -11.00 11.23 1.24
N GLN A 164 -9.88 10.53 1.42
CA GLN A 164 -9.02 10.06 0.32
C GLN A 164 -9.31 8.62 -0.11
N LYS A 165 -10.26 7.94 0.56
CA LYS A 165 -10.59 6.54 0.30
C LYS A 165 -9.37 5.62 0.34
N CYS A 166 -8.46 5.88 1.30
CA CYS A 166 -7.25 5.08 1.50
C CYS A 166 -7.53 3.75 2.18
N ILE A 167 -8.62 3.65 2.95
CA ILE A 167 -9.00 2.42 3.64
C ILE A 167 -9.82 1.59 2.67
N VAL A 168 -9.25 0.46 2.25
CA VAL A 168 -9.86 -0.44 1.26
C VAL A 168 -10.29 -1.74 1.90
N ARG A 169 -11.36 -2.32 1.36
CA ARG A 169 -11.80 -3.67 1.69
C ARG A 169 -11.19 -4.67 0.71
N ARG A 170 -10.66 -5.76 1.27
CA ARG A 170 -10.02 -6.84 0.50
C ARG A 170 -10.96 -8.05 0.36
#